data_a4ab1197f298f28316ad58a8ef267ea2
#
_entry.id   a4ab1197f298f28316ad58a8ef267ea2
#
_cell.length_a   1.000
_cell.length_b   1.000
_cell.length_c   1.000
_cell.angle_alpha   90.00
_cell.angle_beta   90.00
_cell.angle_gamma   90.00
#
_symmetry.space_group_name_H-M   'P 1'
#
loop_
_entity.id
_entity.type
_entity.pdbx_description
1 polymer ?
#
loop_
_entity_poly.entity_id
_entity_poly.type
_entity_poly.pdbx_seq_one_letter_code
_entity_poly.pdbx_strand_id
1 'polypeptide(L)'
;MNKKLIKILVIALFVFTYTTSIAQETVECDATSLKATLKPFLMPVYKYDSSNITKFTFKAEKQGKEIEVPLFSSEKYRLLFNASTTPGLEIYIYDKPMGKSNRKLLYASKSKNNKEGLYSYDPETSAPVYVTYILPESENVGTTGCVVFLLGYKF
;
A
#
# COMPACT_ATOMS: atom_id res chain seq x y z
N MET A 1 63.69 0.56 3.97
CA MET A 1 62.28 0.43 4.38
C MET A 1 62.09 -0.97 4.97
N ASN A 2 61.67 -1.05 6.24
CA ASN A 2 61.75 -2.27 7.04
C ASN A 2 60.62 -3.26 6.63
N LYS A 3 61.00 -4.49 6.20
CA LYS A 3 60.04 -5.54 5.75
C LYS A 3 58.90 -5.82 6.74
N LYS A 4 59.11 -5.55 8.04
CA LYS A 4 58.10 -5.67 9.08
C LYS A 4 57.04 -4.54 8.98
N LEU A 5 57.43 -3.32 8.61
CA LEU A 5 56.52 -2.16 8.44
C LEU A 5 55.59 -2.35 7.24
N ILE A 6 56.11 -2.95 6.14
CA ILE A 6 55.28 -3.25 4.95
C ILE A 6 54.22 -4.30 5.25
N LYS A 7 54.56 -5.34 6.04
CA LYS A 7 53.59 -6.37 6.44
C LYS A 7 52.46 -5.81 7.31
N ILE A 8 52.76 -4.90 8.22
CA ILE A 8 51.78 -4.27 9.07
C ILE A 8 50.86 -3.34 8.26
N LEU A 9 51.43 -2.61 7.27
CA LEU A 9 50.66 -1.73 6.40
C LEU A 9 49.69 -2.48 5.49
N VAL A 10 50.10 -3.66 4.99
CA VAL A 10 49.27 -4.52 4.13
C VAL A 10 48.11 -5.12 4.94
N ILE A 11 48.35 -5.53 6.20
CA ILE A 11 47.30 -6.06 7.08
C ILE A 11 46.30 -4.96 7.46
N ALA A 12 46.74 -3.73 7.71
CA ALA A 12 45.86 -2.60 8.02
C ALA A 12 45.00 -2.22 6.81
N LEU A 13 45.48 -2.36 5.57
CA LEU A 13 44.67 -2.10 4.37
C LEU A 13 43.55 -3.13 4.15
N PHE A 14 43.75 -4.39 4.59
CA PHE A 14 42.77 -5.46 4.44
C PHE A 14 41.62 -5.41 5.44
N VAL A 15 41.76 -4.69 6.57
CA VAL A 15 40.74 -4.59 7.61
C VAL A 15 39.70 -3.48 7.27
N PHE A 16 40.01 -2.56 6.34
CA PHE A 16 39.15 -1.43 6.00
C PHE A 16 38.09 -1.70 4.92
N THR A 17 38.04 -2.94 4.36
CA THR A 17 37.09 -3.25 3.25
C THR A 17 35.84 -4.01 3.67
N TYR A 18 35.61 -4.20 4.96
CA TYR A 18 34.29 -4.65 5.42
C TYR A 18 33.33 -3.47 5.50
N THR A 19 32.98 -2.89 4.35
CA THR A 19 31.76 -2.11 4.23
C THR A 19 30.62 -3.09 4.40
N THR A 20 30.01 -3.09 5.56
CA THR A 20 28.71 -3.74 5.77
C THR A 20 27.74 -3.06 4.82
N SER A 21 27.49 -3.68 3.67
CA SER A 21 26.31 -3.38 2.87
C SER A 21 25.11 -3.70 3.78
N ILE A 22 24.55 -2.68 4.43
CA ILE A 22 23.23 -2.79 5.01
C ILE A 22 22.32 -2.99 3.79
N ALA A 23 21.97 -4.25 3.51
CA ALA A 23 20.93 -4.58 2.57
C ALA A 23 19.69 -3.87 3.12
N GLN A 24 19.26 -2.79 2.45
CA GLN A 24 17.97 -2.21 2.72
C GLN A 24 16.96 -3.32 2.51
N GLU A 25 16.32 -3.72 3.59
CA GLU A 25 15.23 -4.69 3.57
C GLU A 25 14.11 -4.02 2.75
N THR A 26 14.11 -4.32 1.45
CA THR A 26 13.00 -3.90 0.59
C THR A 26 11.79 -4.68 1.09
N VAL A 27 10.86 -3.98 1.72
CA VAL A 27 9.56 -4.56 2.06
C VAL A 27 8.91 -4.92 0.72
N GLU A 28 9.16 -6.14 0.28
CA GLU A 28 8.61 -6.64 -0.97
C GLU A 28 7.08 -6.78 -0.79
N CYS A 29 6.33 -6.22 -1.75
CA CYS A 29 4.89 -6.34 -1.77
C CYS A 29 4.47 -7.78 -2.05
N ASP A 30 4.32 -8.61 -1.03
CA ASP A 30 3.69 -9.93 -1.14
C ASP A 30 2.16 -9.76 -1.25
N ALA A 31 1.72 -9.43 -2.46
CA ALA A 31 0.32 -9.23 -2.77
C ALA A 31 -0.53 -10.48 -2.50
N THR A 32 0.04 -11.69 -2.59
CA THR A 32 -0.66 -12.95 -2.34
C THR A 32 -1.00 -13.08 -0.86
N SER A 33 -0.04 -12.84 0.01
CA SER A 33 -0.24 -12.85 1.46
C SER A 33 -1.21 -11.75 1.89
N LEU A 34 -1.01 -10.51 1.42
CA LEU A 34 -1.90 -9.39 1.73
C LEU A 34 -3.35 -9.64 1.28
N LYS A 35 -3.56 -10.27 0.12
CA LYS A 35 -4.88 -10.67 -0.37
C LYS A 35 -5.49 -11.79 0.50
N ALA A 36 -4.68 -12.75 0.93
CA ALA A 36 -5.15 -13.85 1.76
C ALA A 36 -5.71 -13.35 3.10
N THR A 37 -5.12 -12.31 3.70
CA THR A 37 -5.63 -11.69 4.94
C THR A 37 -6.98 -11.01 4.77
N LEU A 38 -7.35 -10.57 3.56
CA LEU A 38 -8.63 -9.90 3.28
C LEU A 38 -9.78 -10.87 3.02
N LYS A 39 -9.50 -12.05 2.45
CA LYS A 39 -10.55 -13.01 2.05
C LYS A 39 -11.52 -13.39 3.16
N PRO A 40 -11.10 -13.62 4.42
CA PRO A 40 -12.01 -13.96 5.51
C PRO A 40 -13.08 -12.90 5.77
N PHE A 41 -12.81 -11.62 5.48
CA PHE A 41 -13.76 -10.52 5.69
C PHE A 41 -14.89 -10.47 4.64
N LEU A 42 -14.82 -11.27 3.59
CA LEU A 42 -15.94 -11.50 2.66
C LEU A 42 -16.90 -12.57 3.17
N MET A 43 -16.38 -13.60 3.82
CA MET A 43 -17.15 -14.77 4.22
C MET A 43 -18.07 -14.51 5.42
N PRO A 44 -19.22 -15.16 5.50
CA PRO A 44 -19.84 -16.05 4.51
C PRO A 44 -20.76 -15.33 3.51
N VAL A 45 -20.86 -13.99 3.61
CA VAL A 45 -21.93 -13.20 2.98
C VAL A 45 -21.60 -12.74 1.57
N TYR A 46 -20.33 -12.38 1.34
CA TYR A 46 -19.88 -11.83 0.05
C TYR A 46 -19.07 -12.87 -0.73
N LYS A 47 -19.28 -12.91 -2.04
CA LYS A 47 -18.44 -13.66 -2.97
C LYS A 47 -17.31 -12.75 -3.47
N TYR A 48 -16.16 -13.34 -3.74
CA TYR A 48 -15.05 -12.61 -4.36
C TYR A 48 -15.41 -12.24 -5.81
N ASP A 49 -15.16 -10.98 -6.17
CA ASP A 49 -15.29 -10.46 -7.53
C ASP A 49 -13.89 -10.26 -8.15
N SER A 50 -13.20 -9.25 -7.70
CA SER A 50 -11.94 -8.83 -8.29
C SER A 50 -10.94 -8.32 -7.23
N SER A 51 -9.72 -8.06 -7.67
CA SER A 51 -8.70 -7.40 -6.84
C SER A 51 -7.74 -6.57 -7.68
N ASN A 52 -7.19 -5.52 -7.07
CA ASN A 52 -6.17 -4.67 -7.67
C ASN A 52 -5.01 -4.48 -6.70
N ILE A 53 -3.81 -4.29 -7.23
CA ILE A 53 -2.60 -4.03 -6.47
C ILE A 53 -2.04 -2.69 -6.92
N THR A 54 -1.97 -1.74 -6.00
CA THR A 54 -1.36 -0.43 -6.25
C THR A 54 -0.01 -0.38 -5.54
N LYS A 55 1.07 -0.35 -6.33
CA LYS A 55 2.44 -0.24 -5.81
C LYS A 55 2.84 1.24 -5.63
N PHE A 56 3.60 1.49 -4.58
CA PHE A 56 4.19 2.78 -4.25
C PHE A 56 5.69 2.63 -4.05
N THR A 57 6.44 3.63 -4.48
CA THR A 57 7.82 3.87 -4.04
C THR A 57 7.77 5.11 -3.14
N PHE A 58 8.27 4.99 -1.92
CA PHE A 58 8.27 6.11 -0.97
C PHE A 58 9.17 7.24 -1.46
N LYS A 59 8.70 8.47 -1.34
CA LYS A 59 9.37 9.69 -1.78
C LYS A 59 9.35 10.74 -0.69
N ALA A 60 10.24 11.74 -0.79
CA ALA A 60 10.24 12.92 0.06
C ALA A 60 9.08 13.89 -0.23
N GLU A 61 8.17 13.53 -1.11
CA GLU A 61 6.98 14.30 -1.50
C GLU A 61 5.71 13.47 -1.36
N LYS A 62 4.61 14.14 -1.07
CA LYS A 62 3.27 13.54 -1.02
C LYS A 62 2.88 13.01 -2.39
N GLN A 63 2.31 11.81 -2.44
CA GLN A 63 1.88 11.15 -3.66
C GLN A 63 0.39 10.84 -3.62
N GLY A 64 -0.26 10.91 -4.78
CA GLY A 64 -1.66 10.53 -4.95
C GLY A 64 -1.84 9.58 -6.12
N LYS A 65 -2.68 8.56 -5.96
CA LYS A 65 -3.15 7.70 -7.06
C LYS A 65 -4.64 7.50 -6.92
N GLU A 66 -5.34 7.42 -8.05
CA GLU A 66 -6.77 7.13 -8.08
C GLU A 66 -7.06 5.94 -8.98
N ILE A 67 -7.99 5.10 -8.56
CA ILE A 67 -8.54 4.01 -9.37
C ILE A 67 -10.05 4.12 -9.40
N GLU A 68 -10.66 3.81 -10.54
CA GLU A 68 -12.10 3.64 -10.68
C GLU A 68 -12.49 2.21 -10.36
N VAL A 69 -13.54 2.03 -9.58
CA VAL A 69 -14.14 0.74 -9.25
C VAL A 69 -15.56 0.72 -9.78
N PRO A 70 -15.81 -0.01 -10.88
CA PRO A 70 -17.16 -0.15 -11.42
C PRO A 70 -18.01 -1.00 -10.48
N LEU A 71 -19.23 -0.53 -10.17
CA LEU A 71 -20.22 -1.27 -9.39
C LEU A 71 -21.53 -1.34 -10.19
N PHE A 72 -22.17 -2.50 -10.19
CA PHE A 72 -23.40 -2.74 -10.95
C PHE A 72 -24.64 -2.66 -10.04
N SER A 73 -25.72 -2.07 -10.55
CA SER A 73 -26.92 -1.72 -9.76
C SER A 73 -27.70 -2.88 -9.16
N SER A 74 -27.48 -4.10 -9.67
CA SER A 74 -28.15 -5.32 -9.19
C SER A 74 -27.49 -5.98 -7.97
N GLU A 75 -26.35 -5.49 -7.54
CA GLU A 75 -25.52 -6.12 -6.53
C GLU A 75 -25.21 -5.18 -5.38
N LYS A 76 -24.89 -5.75 -4.22
CA LYS A 76 -24.31 -5.02 -3.09
C LYS A 76 -22.85 -5.39 -2.95
N TYR A 77 -22.02 -4.41 -2.66
CA TYR A 77 -20.57 -4.58 -2.67
C TYR A 77 -19.94 -4.36 -1.31
N ARG A 78 -18.78 -4.98 -1.12
CA ARG A 78 -17.82 -4.70 -0.06
C ARG A 78 -16.45 -4.47 -0.64
N LEU A 79 -15.87 -3.33 -0.32
CA LEU A 79 -14.51 -2.95 -0.66
C LEU A 79 -13.61 -3.21 0.56
N LEU A 80 -12.56 -3.99 0.36
CA LEU A 80 -11.58 -4.31 1.39
C LEU A 80 -10.19 -3.83 0.94
N PHE A 81 -9.41 -3.31 1.89
CA PHE A 81 -8.06 -2.82 1.61
C PHE A 81 -7.09 -3.35 2.65
N ASN A 82 -5.92 -3.78 2.18
CA ASN A 82 -4.76 -4.05 3.01
C ASN A 82 -3.63 -3.11 2.61
N ALA A 83 -3.31 -2.17 3.47
CA ALA A 83 -2.27 -1.15 3.31
C ALA A 83 -1.16 -1.32 4.37
N SER A 84 -1.02 -2.51 4.97
CA SER A 84 -0.07 -2.76 6.06
C SER A 84 1.40 -2.51 5.68
N THR A 85 1.74 -2.61 4.39
CA THR A 85 3.10 -2.33 3.86
C THR A 85 3.29 -0.88 3.41
N THR A 86 2.28 -0.02 3.60
CA THR A 86 2.33 1.41 3.25
C THR A 86 1.93 2.26 4.45
N PRO A 87 2.80 2.38 5.47
CA PRO A 87 2.49 3.14 6.68
C PRO A 87 2.14 4.60 6.34
N GLY A 88 1.13 5.12 7.03
CA GLY A 88 0.66 6.49 6.83
C GLY A 88 -0.22 6.70 5.59
N LEU A 89 -0.44 5.69 4.75
CA LEU A 89 -1.33 5.82 3.60
C LEU A 89 -2.76 6.10 4.04
N GLU A 90 -3.36 7.08 3.41
CA GLU A 90 -4.77 7.45 3.58
C GLU A 90 -5.58 6.99 2.36
N ILE A 91 -6.77 6.41 2.60
CA ILE A 91 -7.70 5.94 1.58
C ILE A 91 -8.95 6.80 1.63
N TYR A 92 -9.31 7.40 0.51
CA TYR A 92 -10.53 8.17 0.34
C TYR A 92 -11.34 7.57 -0.80
N ILE A 93 -12.67 7.52 -0.65
CA ILE A 93 -13.58 7.03 -1.69
C ILE A 93 -14.56 8.14 -2.02
N TYR A 94 -14.76 8.38 -3.31
CA TYR A 94 -15.60 9.44 -3.84
C TYR A 94 -16.59 8.92 -4.87
N ASP A 95 -17.65 9.70 -5.09
CA ASP A 95 -18.71 9.44 -6.09
C ASP A 95 -18.31 9.85 -7.52
N LYS A 96 -17.24 10.65 -7.67
CA LYS A 96 -16.77 11.19 -8.97
C LYS A 96 -15.25 11.17 -9.05
N PRO A 97 -14.70 11.15 -10.28
CA PRO A 97 -13.25 11.19 -10.46
C PRO A 97 -12.64 12.52 -10.05
N MET A 98 -11.33 12.50 -9.81
CA MET A 98 -10.55 13.69 -9.53
C MET A 98 -10.74 14.75 -10.62
N GLY A 99 -10.84 16.03 -10.21
CA GLY A 99 -11.04 17.16 -11.12
C GLY A 99 -12.50 17.44 -11.50
N LYS A 100 -13.46 16.60 -11.12
CA LYS A 100 -14.89 16.91 -11.31
C LYS A 100 -15.43 17.79 -10.18
N SER A 101 -16.30 18.73 -10.53
CA SER A 101 -17.04 19.58 -9.58
C SER A 101 -18.02 18.76 -8.73
N ASN A 102 -18.34 19.25 -7.53
CA ASN A 102 -19.29 18.62 -6.61
C ASN A 102 -18.98 17.13 -6.31
N ARG A 103 -17.71 16.81 -6.19
CA ARG A 103 -17.22 15.50 -5.78
C ARG A 103 -17.53 15.27 -4.30
N LYS A 104 -18.32 14.25 -4.00
CA LYS A 104 -18.72 13.90 -2.63
C LYS A 104 -17.79 12.85 -2.05
N LEU A 105 -17.28 13.10 -0.85
CA LEU A 105 -16.55 12.10 -0.07
C LEU A 105 -17.53 11.07 0.51
N LEU A 106 -17.30 9.80 0.23
CA LEU A 106 -18.12 8.68 0.71
C LEU A 106 -17.44 7.97 1.89
N TYR A 107 -16.09 7.91 1.89
CA TYR A 107 -15.31 7.22 2.92
C TYR A 107 -13.94 7.86 3.09
N ALA A 108 -13.44 7.85 4.33
CA ALA A 108 -12.05 8.23 4.67
C ALA A 108 -11.48 7.28 5.74
N SER A 109 -10.34 6.66 5.44
CA SER A 109 -9.66 5.73 6.36
C SER A 109 -9.12 6.43 7.62
N LYS A 110 -8.74 7.70 7.51
CA LYS A 110 -8.22 8.52 8.63
C LYS A 110 -9.19 8.61 9.81
N SER A 111 -10.49 8.53 9.57
CA SER A 111 -11.52 8.51 10.61
C SER A 111 -11.64 7.15 11.33
N LYS A 112 -10.97 6.13 10.83
CA LYS A 112 -10.97 4.77 11.36
C LYS A 112 -9.61 4.51 12.02
N ASN A 113 -9.58 4.49 13.33
CA ASN A 113 -8.35 4.27 14.11
C ASN A 113 -7.87 2.80 13.95
N ASN A 114 -7.34 2.46 12.77
CA ASN A 114 -6.92 1.11 12.40
C ASN A 114 -5.39 1.03 12.30
N LYS A 115 -4.77 0.41 13.31
CA LYS A 115 -3.31 0.25 13.39
C LYS A 115 -2.77 -0.85 12.47
N GLU A 116 -3.64 -1.73 11.97
CA GLU A 116 -3.24 -2.90 11.17
C GLU A 116 -3.20 -2.61 9.67
N GLY A 117 -3.66 -1.43 9.24
CA GLY A 117 -3.72 -1.08 7.82
C GLY A 117 -4.82 -1.83 7.04
N LEU A 118 -5.79 -2.44 7.75
CA LEU A 118 -6.92 -3.14 7.16
C LEU A 118 -8.16 -2.27 7.19
N TYR A 119 -8.82 -2.07 6.05
CA TYR A 119 -10.00 -1.19 5.95
C TYR A 119 -11.12 -1.88 5.18
N SER A 120 -12.36 -1.54 5.53
CA SER A 120 -13.57 -2.04 4.89
C SER A 120 -14.56 -0.90 4.65
N TYR A 121 -15.20 -0.94 3.50
CA TYR A 121 -16.27 -0.03 3.12
C TYR A 121 -17.36 -0.77 2.35
N ASP A 122 -18.61 -0.63 2.78
CA ASP A 122 -19.79 -1.16 2.09
C ASP A 122 -20.56 0.04 1.49
N PRO A 123 -20.54 0.23 0.15
CA PRO A 123 -21.28 1.31 -0.50
C PRO A 123 -22.78 1.22 -0.27
N GLU A 124 -23.42 2.35 0.01
CA GLU A 124 -24.90 2.43 0.14
C GLU A 124 -25.60 2.26 -1.21
N THR A 125 -24.94 2.67 -2.28
CA THR A 125 -25.48 2.61 -3.64
C THR A 125 -24.49 1.89 -4.56
N SER A 126 -25.01 1.15 -5.53
CA SER A 126 -24.19 0.47 -6.55
C SER A 126 -24.01 1.40 -7.76
N ALA A 127 -23.13 2.35 -7.61
CA ALA A 127 -22.66 3.25 -8.66
C ALA A 127 -21.12 3.23 -8.66
N PRO A 128 -20.46 3.51 -9.79
CA PRO A 128 -18.99 3.58 -9.82
C PRO A 128 -18.44 4.48 -8.73
N VAL A 129 -17.39 4.04 -8.05
CA VAL A 129 -16.69 4.82 -7.03
C VAL A 129 -15.22 5.00 -7.40
N TYR A 130 -14.63 6.08 -6.90
CA TYR A 130 -13.24 6.47 -7.17
C TYR A 130 -12.45 6.41 -5.89
N VAL A 131 -11.53 5.45 -5.84
CA VAL A 131 -10.66 5.21 -4.69
C VAL A 131 -9.37 6.00 -4.87
N THR A 132 -9.16 6.98 -4.02
CA THR A 132 -7.96 7.81 -4.02
C THR A 132 -7.06 7.39 -2.87
N TYR A 133 -5.85 6.98 -3.19
CA TYR A 133 -4.77 6.71 -2.24
C TYR A 133 -3.90 7.94 -2.10
N ILE A 134 -3.66 8.37 -0.87
CA ILE A 134 -2.74 9.46 -0.54
C ILE A 134 -1.64 8.91 0.34
N LEU A 135 -0.41 8.90 -0.18
CA LEU A 135 0.78 8.53 0.56
C LEU A 135 1.49 9.81 1.00
N PRO A 136 1.74 10.03 2.30
CA PRO A 136 2.48 11.19 2.78
C PRO A 136 3.94 11.13 2.32
N GLU A 137 4.66 12.23 2.50
CA GLU A 137 6.12 12.27 2.41
C GLU A 137 6.77 11.28 3.37
N SER A 138 7.91 10.74 3.00
CA SER A 138 8.64 9.74 3.78
C SER A 138 10.13 10.02 3.77
N GLU A 139 10.78 9.83 4.91
CA GLU A 139 12.24 9.86 5.03
C GLU A 139 12.88 8.60 4.41
N ASN A 140 12.14 7.50 4.32
CA ASN A 140 12.61 6.22 3.75
C ASN A 140 12.49 6.20 2.22
N VAL A 141 13.06 7.20 1.55
CA VAL A 141 13.00 7.34 0.08
C VAL A 141 13.58 6.11 -0.61
N GLY A 142 12.89 5.65 -1.65
CA GLY A 142 13.31 4.51 -2.48
C GLY A 142 12.81 3.15 -1.99
N THR A 143 12.34 3.02 -0.75
CA THR A 143 11.67 1.79 -0.32
C THR A 143 10.31 1.64 -1.01
N THR A 144 9.77 0.44 -1.07
CA THR A 144 8.52 0.14 -1.76
C THR A 144 7.49 -0.45 -0.82
N GLY A 145 6.23 -0.23 -1.13
CA GLY A 145 5.10 -0.84 -0.47
C GLY A 145 3.93 -0.98 -1.44
N CYS A 146 2.86 -1.62 -1.02
CA CYS A 146 1.67 -1.72 -1.85
C CYS A 146 0.38 -1.73 -1.04
N VAL A 147 -0.70 -1.38 -1.72
CA VAL A 147 -2.06 -1.58 -1.25
C VAL A 147 -2.70 -2.67 -2.09
N VAL A 148 -3.24 -3.67 -1.42
CA VAL A 148 -4.12 -4.65 -2.05
C VAL A 148 -5.56 -4.23 -1.80
N PHE A 149 -6.28 -4.03 -2.89
CA PHE A 149 -7.72 -3.84 -2.91
C PHE A 149 -8.40 -5.14 -3.31
N LEU A 150 -9.50 -5.48 -2.64
CA LEU A 150 -10.32 -6.65 -2.94
C LEU A 150 -11.79 -6.23 -2.95
N LEU A 151 -12.50 -6.60 -4.02
CA LEU A 151 -13.93 -6.39 -4.19
C LEU A 151 -14.68 -7.69 -3.94
N GLY A 152 -15.71 -7.60 -3.12
CA GLY A 152 -16.70 -8.67 -2.95
C GLY A 152 -18.10 -8.17 -3.28
N TYR A 153 -18.96 -9.08 -3.72
CA TYR A 153 -20.34 -8.78 -4.04
C TYR A 153 -21.32 -9.78 -3.40
N LYS A 154 -22.56 -9.37 -3.30
CA LYS A 154 -23.72 -10.23 -2.98
C LYS A 154 -24.96 -9.72 -3.70
N PHE A 155 -25.87 -10.63 -4.01
CA PHE A 155 -27.18 -10.31 -4.55
C PHE A 155 -28.17 -9.86 -3.46
#